data_3471ad20061ee414e8dcd1985b1520d7
#
_entry.id   3471ad20061ee414e8dcd1985b1520d7
#
_cell.length_a   1.000
_cell.length_b   1.000
_cell.length_c   1.000
_cell.angle_alpha   90.00
_cell.angle_beta   90.00
_cell.angle_gamma   90.00
#
_symmetry.space_group_name_H-M   'P 1'
#
loop_
_entity.id
_entity.type
_entity.pdbx_description
1 polymer ?
#
loop_
_entity_poly.entity_id
_entity_poly.type
_entity_poly.pdbx_seq_one_letter_code
_entity_poly.pdbx_strand_id
1 'polypeptide(L)'
;NLSKKFFIKTFGCQMNEYDSNRILDITKKINYFPTTEKSEADCYIINTCHIREKATEKVFHDVGRVKKEYKNKKKPILIITGCVAQAEGDLILKKDRYVDAVIGPQSYQSINKIIKEIENKKDRHNITNFETIRKFDELKLIQNHNSNVSSFLTIQEGCDKFCKFCVV
;
A
#
# COMPACT_ATOMS: atom_id res chain seq x y z
N ASN A 1 13.73 -21.06 1.79
CA ASN A 1 12.61 -20.10 1.75
C ASN A 1 12.38 -19.67 0.31
N LEU A 2 11.29 -20.13 -0.30
CA LEU A 2 10.92 -19.69 -1.64
C LEU A 2 10.67 -18.18 -1.63
N SER A 3 11.21 -17.47 -2.62
CA SER A 3 10.95 -16.06 -2.84
C SER A 3 9.47 -15.88 -3.21
N LYS A 4 8.78 -14.91 -2.58
CA LYS A 4 7.39 -14.58 -2.85
C LYS A 4 7.28 -13.43 -3.83
N LYS A 5 6.23 -13.43 -4.64
CA LYS A 5 5.99 -12.42 -5.66
C LYS A 5 5.12 -11.29 -5.13
N PHE A 6 5.53 -10.07 -5.40
CA PHE A 6 4.87 -8.85 -4.95
C PHE A 6 4.47 -8.00 -6.15
N PHE A 7 3.21 -7.66 -6.25
CA PHE A 7 2.70 -6.76 -7.27
C PHE A 7 2.08 -5.51 -6.64
N ILE A 8 2.43 -4.35 -7.16
CA ILE A 8 1.85 -3.08 -6.73
C ILE A 8 1.22 -2.37 -7.93
N LYS A 9 -0.06 -2.02 -7.79
CA LYS A 9 -0.79 -1.17 -8.72
C LYS A 9 -0.87 0.24 -8.17
N THR A 10 -0.18 1.17 -8.81
CA THR A 10 -0.12 2.56 -8.39
C THR A 10 -1.13 3.39 -9.16
N PHE A 11 -1.87 4.22 -8.45
CA PHE A 11 -2.75 5.23 -9.02
C PHE A 11 -2.33 6.62 -8.57
N GLY A 12 -2.46 7.60 -9.45
CA GLY A 12 -2.44 9.01 -9.08
C GLY A 12 -1.18 9.76 -9.47
N CYS A 13 -0.49 10.34 -8.50
CA CYS A 13 0.57 11.31 -8.70
C CYS A 13 1.96 10.73 -8.44
N GLN A 14 2.98 11.56 -8.67
CA GLN A 14 4.39 11.22 -8.42
C GLN A 14 4.66 10.80 -6.97
N MET A 15 3.92 11.34 -6.00
CA MET A 15 4.02 10.91 -4.60
C MET A 15 3.67 9.45 -4.42
N ASN A 16 2.64 8.96 -5.12
CA ASN A 16 2.25 7.55 -5.04
C ASN A 16 3.31 6.65 -5.70
N GLU A 17 4.02 7.11 -6.71
CA GLU A 17 5.14 6.36 -7.30
C GLU A 17 6.30 6.26 -6.32
N TYR A 18 6.64 7.36 -5.66
CA TYR A 18 7.64 7.37 -4.59
C TYR A 18 7.27 6.40 -3.47
N ASP A 19 6.03 6.45 -2.98
CA ASP A 19 5.53 5.55 -1.95
C ASP A 19 5.57 4.09 -2.39
N SER A 20 5.22 3.82 -3.64
CA SER A 20 5.29 2.46 -4.20
C SER A 20 6.71 1.91 -4.22
N ASN A 21 7.69 2.72 -4.61
CA ASN A 21 9.10 2.33 -4.57
C ASN A 21 9.57 2.07 -3.13
N ARG A 22 9.15 2.89 -2.19
CA ARG A 22 9.43 2.71 -0.76
C ARG A 22 8.84 1.41 -0.22
N ILE A 23 7.60 1.10 -0.57
CA ILE A 23 6.95 -0.15 -0.20
C ILE A 23 7.72 -1.36 -0.77
N LEU A 24 8.17 -1.29 -2.02
CA LEU A 24 8.99 -2.32 -2.64
C LEU A 24 10.28 -2.58 -1.85
N ASP A 25 10.99 -1.54 -1.46
CA ASP A 25 12.23 -1.68 -0.70
C ASP A 25 12.01 -2.27 0.70
N ILE A 26 10.92 -1.90 1.35
CA ILE A 26 10.53 -2.45 2.65
C ILE A 26 10.22 -3.95 2.54
N THR A 27 9.46 -4.37 1.51
CA THR A 27 8.99 -5.75 1.37
C THR A 27 10.09 -6.72 0.92
N LYS A 28 11.14 -6.25 0.24
CA LYS A 28 12.34 -7.05 -0.05
C LYS A 28 12.98 -7.65 1.20
N LYS A 29 12.90 -6.94 2.34
CA LYS A 29 13.45 -7.41 3.63
C LYS A 29 12.76 -8.68 4.17
N ILE A 30 11.59 -9.01 3.66
CA ILE A 30 10.83 -10.22 4.03
C ILE A 30 10.69 -11.21 2.87
N ASN A 31 11.62 -11.16 1.90
CA ASN A 31 11.68 -12.05 0.74
C ASN A 31 10.50 -11.91 -0.24
N TYR A 32 9.89 -10.72 -0.32
CA TYR A 32 8.94 -10.37 -1.36
C TYR A 32 9.63 -9.58 -2.46
N PHE A 33 9.59 -10.09 -3.68
CA PHE A 33 10.25 -9.47 -4.84
C PHE A 33 9.22 -9.00 -5.87
N PRO A 34 9.46 -7.85 -6.54
CA PRO A 34 8.53 -7.32 -7.50
C PRO A 34 8.32 -8.26 -8.67
N THR A 35 7.08 -8.34 -9.16
CA THR A 35 6.71 -9.02 -10.39
C THR A 35 5.90 -8.10 -11.29
N THR A 36 6.05 -8.25 -12.60
CA THR A 36 5.19 -7.61 -13.61
C THR A 36 3.90 -8.39 -13.83
N GLU A 37 3.93 -9.69 -13.51
CA GLU A 37 2.80 -10.59 -13.68
C GLU A 37 1.82 -10.52 -12.51
N LYS A 38 0.81 -9.67 -12.65
CA LYS A 38 -0.22 -9.44 -11.60
C LYS A 38 -0.94 -10.72 -11.17
N SER A 39 -1.07 -11.71 -12.05
CA SER A 39 -1.79 -12.97 -11.81
C SER A 39 -0.99 -14.01 -11.03
N GLU A 40 0.25 -13.71 -10.69
CA GLU A 40 1.17 -14.60 -9.99
C GLU A 40 1.64 -14.01 -8.64
N ALA A 41 1.06 -12.90 -8.21
CA ALA A 41 1.47 -12.27 -6.97
C ALA A 41 0.96 -13.05 -5.74
N ASP A 42 1.83 -13.23 -4.76
CA ASP A 42 1.48 -13.70 -3.42
C ASP A 42 0.94 -12.55 -2.56
N CYS A 43 1.41 -11.34 -2.81
CA CYS A 43 0.90 -10.10 -2.22
C CYS A 43 0.60 -9.08 -3.31
N TYR A 44 -0.62 -8.56 -3.31
CA TYR A 44 -1.11 -7.57 -4.27
C TYR A 44 -1.45 -6.29 -3.52
N ILE A 45 -0.81 -5.18 -3.86
CA ILE A 45 -1.08 -3.87 -3.27
C ILE A 45 -1.74 -2.96 -4.30
N ILE A 46 -2.77 -2.25 -3.86
CA ILE A 46 -3.38 -1.15 -4.60
C ILE A 46 -3.04 0.14 -3.87
N ASN A 47 -2.09 0.91 -4.41
CA ASN A 47 -1.73 2.22 -3.89
C ASN A 47 -2.60 3.29 -4.52
N THR A 48 -3.42 3.95 -3.71
CA THR A 48 -4.56 4.76 -4.14
C THR A 48 -4.32 6.26 -3.97
N CYS A 49 -5.03 7.06 -4.77
CA CYS A 49 -5.08 8.51 -4.66
C CYS A 49 -6.52 8.96 -4.42
N HIS A 50 -6.72 9.93 -3.54
CA HIS A 50 -8.07 10.45 -3.20
C HIS A 50 -8.45 11.75 -3.92
N ILE A 51 -7.56 12.34 -4.71
CA ILE A 51 -7.75 13.67 -5.32
C ILE A 51 -8.91 13.72 -6.34
N ARG A 52 -9.42 12.58 -6.79
CA ARG A 52 -10.47 12.50 -7.82
C ARG A 52 -11.78 11.99 -7.23
N GLU A 53 -12.89 12.62 -7.64
CA GLU A 53 -14.22 12.06 -7.45
C GLU A 53 -14.25 10.59 -7.86
N LYS A 54 -14.97 9.75 -7.12
CA LYS A 54 -15.08 8.30 -7.35
C LYS A 54 -13.79 7.49 -7.13
N ALA A 55 -12.79 8.03 -6.42
CA ALA A 55 -11.58 7.28 -6.10
C ALA A 55 -11.89 5.98 -5.36
N THR A 56 -12.82 6.00 -4.44
CA THR A 56 -13.26 4.85 -3.66
C THR A 56 -14.00 3.82 -4.52
N GLU A 57 -14.88 4.24 -5.42
CA GLU A 57 -15.54 3.34 -6.38
C GLU A 57 -14.50 2.61 -7.24
N LYS A 58 -13.45 3.31 -7.65
CA LYS A 58 -12.35 2.74 -8.42
C LYS A 58 -11.61 1.66 -7.64
N VAL A 59 -11.40 1.86 -6.34
CA VAL A 59 -10.80 0.82 -5.46
C VAL A 59 -11.65 -0.44 -5.49
N PHE A 60 -12.97 -0.36 -5.28
CA PHE A 60 -13.85 -1.54 -5.32
C PHE A 60 -13.88 -2.19 -6.69
N HIS A 61 -13.82 -1.42 -7.76
CA HIS A 61 -13.72 -1.94 -9.12
C HIS A 61 -12.44 -2.77 -9.34
N ASP A 62 -11.32 -2.28 -8.81
CA ASP A 62 -10.04 -2.98 -8.91
C ASP A 62 -9.98 -4.20 -8.01
N VAL A 63 -10.54 -4.15 -6.81
CA VAL A 63 -10.72 -5.33 -5.95
C VAL A 63 -11.54 -6.40 -6.68
N GLY A 64 -12.61 -6.02 -7.38
CA GLY A 64 -13.40 -6.93 -8.21
C GLY A 64 -12.59 -7.58 -9.33
N ARG A 65 -11.68 -6.82 -9.97
CA ARG A 65 -10.77 -7.36 -10.99
C ARG A 65 -9.79 -8.37 -10.42
N VAL A 66 -9.21 -8.09 -9.24
CA VAL A 66 -8.32 -9.02 -8.55
C VAL A 66 -9.06 -10.31 -8.20
N LYS A 67 -10.28 -10.22 -7.64
CA LYS A 67 -11.12 -11.40 -7.38
C LYS A 67 -11.34 -12.26 -8.62
N LYS A 68 -11.64 -11.63 -9.74
CA LYS A 68 -11.86 -12.32 -11.03
C LYS A 68 -10.59 -13.01 -11.51
N GLU A 69 -9.45 -12.35 -11.40
CA GLU A 69 -8.14 -12.85 -11.81
C GLU A 69 -7.70 -14.08 -11.01
N TYR A 70 -8.00 -14.08 -9.72
CA TYR A 70 -7.62 -15.15 -8.80
C TYR A 70 -8.75 -16.14 -8.49
N LYS A 71 -9.83 -16.17 -9.29
CA LYS A 71 -10.99 -17.05 -9.06
C LYS A 71 -10.60 -18.53 -8.95
N ASN A 72 -9.65 -18.98 -9.77
CA ASN A 72 -9.19 -20.36 -9.83
C ASN A 72 -7.74 -20.53 -9.36
N LYS A 73 -7.22 -19.57 -8.60
CA LYS A 73 -5.85 -19.54 -8.08
C LYS A 73 -5.87 -19.31 -6.57
N LYS A 74 -4.71 -19.49 -5.94
CA LYS A 74 -4.53 -19.11 -4.54
C LYS A 74 -4.76 -17.58 -4.42
N LYS A 75 -5.64 -17.17 -3.50
CA LYS A 75 -5.88 -15.77 -3.19
C LYS A 75 -4.59 -15.10 -2.73
N PRO A 76 -4.18 -13.95 -3.32
CA PRO A 76 -3.06 -13.16 -2.81
C PRO A 76 -3.46 -12.44 -1.51
N ILE A 77 -2.49 -12.04 -0.72
CA ILE A 77 -2.71 -11.03 0.32
C ILE A 77 -3.06 -9.72 -0.40
N LEU A 78 -4.24 -9.18 -0.18
CA LEU A 78 -4.70 -7.94 -0.81
C LEU A 78 -4.68 -6.78 0.18
N ILE A 79 -3.83 -5.79 -0.10
CA ILE A 79 -3.66 -4.60 0.73
C ILE A 79 -4.04 -3.35 -0.06
N ILE A 80 -4.82 -2.46 0.55
CA ILE A 80 -5.12 -1.13 0.02
C ILE A 80 -4.29 -0.11 0.77
N THR A 81 -3.61 0.77 0.04
CA THR A 81 -2.77 1.83 0.62
C THR A 81 -3.08 3.19 0.00
N GLY A 82 -2.48 4.24 0.54
CA GLY A 82 -2.58 5.60 0.01
C GLY A 82 -3.72 6.41 0.61
N CYS A 83 -4.07 7.52 -0.05
CA CYS A 83 -5.01 8.49 0.52
C CYS A 83 -6.44 7.97 0.70
N VAL A 84 -6.94 7.11 -0.19
CA VAL A 84 -8.27 6.48 -0.01
C VAL A 84 -8.25 5.53 1.19
N ALA A 85 -7.16 4.80 1.39
CA ALA A 85 -6.98 3.95 2.57
C ALA A 85 -7.04 4.77 3.86
N GLN A 86 -6.41 5.94 3.90
CA GLN A 86 -6.42 6.84 5.04
C GLN A 86 -7.82 7.39 5.33
N ALA A 87 -8.54 7.78 4.29
CA ALA A 87 -9.86 8.43 4.44
C ALA A 87 -10.98 7.43 4.75
N GLU A 88 -10.95 6.24 4.14
CA GLU A 88 -12.09 5.31 4.11
C GLU A 88 -11.71 3.86 4.47
N GLY A 89 -10.64 3.64 5.21
CA GLY A 89 -10.14 2.31 5.53
C GLY A 89 -11.17 1.38 6.16
N ASP A 90 -11.93 1.86 7.15
CA ASP A 90 -12.98 1.08 7.81
C ASP A 90 -14.12 0.69 6.86
N LEU A 91 -14.52 1.63 5.99
CA LEU A 91 -15.55 1.39 4.99
C LEU A 91 -15.11 0.29 4.01
N ILE A 92 -13.87 0.34 3.56
CA ILE A 92 -13.29 -0.63 2.63
C ILE A 92 -13.32 -2.03 3.27
N LEU A 93 -12.82 -2.17 4.49
CA LEU A 93 -12.79 -3.45 5.20
C LEU A 93 -14.17 -4.01 5.51
N LYS A 94 -15.13 -3.15 5.88
CA LYS A 94 -16.52 -3.57 6.13
C LYS A 94 -17.22 -4.03 4.86
N LYS A 95 -17.02 -3.31 3.76
CA LYS A 95 -17.72 -3.53 2.50
C LYS A 95 -17.18 -4.72 1.72
N ASP A 96 -15.89 -4.99 1.81
CA ASP A 96 -15.27 -6.08 1.05
C ASP A 96 -14.34 -6.96 1.89
N ARG A 97 -14.79 -8.20 2.14
CA ARG A 97 -14.03 -9.19 2.91
C ARG A 97 -12.80 -9.75 2.16
N TYR A 98 -12.65 -9.47 0.90
CA TYR A 98 -11.50 -9.93 0.12
C TYR A 98 -10.24 -9.10 0.41
N VAL A 99 -10.39 -7.87 0.91
CA VAL A 99 -9.30 -7.01 1.35
C VAL A 99 -8.81 -7.49 2.72
N ASP A 100 -7.52 -7.79 2.83
CA ASP A 100 -6.92 -8.30 4.07
C ASP A 100 -6.41 -7.17 4.97
N ALA A 101 -5.90 -6.08 4.38
CA ALA A 101 -5.47 -4.92 5.16
C ALA A 101 -5.67 -3.59 4.43
N VAL A 102 -5.78 -2.54 5.22
CA VAL A 102 -5.79 -1.15 4.78
C VAL A 102 -4.72 -0.40 5.56
N ILE A 103 -3.82 0.29 4.84
CA ILE A 103 -2.65 0.94 5.43
C ILE A 103 -2.56 2.37 4.92
N GLY A 104 -2.63 3.34 5.83
CA GLY A 104 -2.44 4.75 5.49
C GLY A 104 -0.99 5.08 5.09
N PRO A 105 -0.77 6.21 4.38
CA PRO A 105 0.57 6.60 3.89
C PRO A 105 1.61 6.75 5.01
N GLN A 106 1.15 7.11 6.18
CA GLN A 106 2.02 7.33 7.35
C GLN A 106 2.47 6.02 8.05
N SER A 107 1.92 4.87 7.63
CA SER A 107 2.11 3.58 8.32
C SER A 107 2.80 2.52 7.46
N TYR A 108 3.46 2.88 6.38
CA TYR A 108 4.12 1.93 5.48
C TYR A 108 5.20 1.09 6.15
N GLN A 109 5.87 1.59 7.18
CA GLN A 109 6.84 0.84 7.97
C GLN A 109 6.24 -0.41 8.62
N SER A 110 4.93 -0.43 8.87
CA SER A 110 4.23 -1.57 9.47
C SER A 110 3.89 -2.67 8.47
N ILE A 111 4.10 -2.46 7.17
CA ILE A 111 3.63 -3.37 6.10
C ILE A 111 4.21 -4.78 6.24
N ASN A 112 5.49 -4.91 6.59
CA ASN A 112 6.13 -6.20 6.76
C ASN A 112 5.56 -7.00 7.93
N LYS A 113 5.24 -6.31 9.03
CA LYS A 113 4.60 -6.90 10.21
C LYS A 113 3.21 -7.41 9.84
N ILE A 114 2.43 -6.57 9.15
CA ILE A 114 1.07 -6.88 8.71
C ILE A 114 1.05 -8.09 7.77
N ILE A 115 1.93 -8.12 6.77
CA ILE A 115 2.02 -9.26 5.85
C ILE A 115 2.30 -10.56 6.62
N LYS A 116 3.26 -10.55 7.55
CA LYS A 116 3.58 -11.72 8.38
C LYS A 116 2.42 -12.15 9.28
N GLU A 117 1.70 -11.22 9.87
CA GLU A 117 0.52 -11.51 10.70
C GLU A 117 -0.61 -12.13 9.88
N ILE A 118 -0.89 -11.60 8.68
CA ILE A 118 -1.88 -12.16 7.76
C ILE A 118 -1.47 -13.57 7.33
N GLU A 119 -0.19 -13.81 7.04
CA GLU A 119 0.33 -15.14 6.69
C GLU A 119 0.10 -16.16 7.81
N ASN A 120 0.32 -15.75 9.06
CA ASN A 120 0.27 -16.63 10.22
C ASN A 120 -1.16 -16.84 10.74
N LYS A 121 -1.96 -15.78 10.83
CA LYS A 121 -3.26 -15.77 11.52
C LYS A 121 -4.45 -15.52 10.61
N LYS A 122 -4.23 -15.07 9.38
CA LYS A 122 -5.27 -14.61 8.45
C LYS A 122 -6.20 -13.50 9.01
N ASP A 123 -5.72 -12.75 9.99
CA ASP A 123 -6.46 -11.62 10.55
C ASP A 123 -6.45 -10.43 9.60
N ARG A 124 -7.52 -9.64 9.65
CA ARG A 124 -7.67 -8.43 8.84
C ARG A 124 -7.23 -7.21 9.64
N HIS A 125 -6.55 -6.27 8.98
CA HIS A 125 -5.94 -5.13 9.66
C HIS A 125 -6.37 -3.80 9.06
N ASN A 126 -6.72 -2.83 9.93
CA ASN A 126 -6.83 -1.42 9.59
C ASN A 126 -5.77 -0.63 10.37
N ILE A 127 -4.79 -0.09 9.66
CA ILE A 127 -3.72 0.71 10.24
C ILE A 127 -3.66 2.05 9.51
N THR A 128 -4.53 2.93 9.94
CA THR A 128 -4.61 4.31 9.46
C THR A 128 -4.23 5.32 10.55
N ASN A 129 -3.95 4.84 11.77
CA ASN A 129 -3.58 5.70 12.89
C ASN A 129 -2.16 6.25 12.75
N PHE A 130 -2.04 7.51 13.07
CA PHE A 130 -0.83 8.31 12.96
C PHE A 130 0.05 8.16 14.21
N GLU A 131 1.18 7.48 14.12
CA GLU A 131 2.24 7.51 15.12
C GLU A 131 3.44 8.30 14.57
N THR A 132 3.52 9.59 14.92
CA THR A 132 4.52 10.53 14.40
C THR A 132 5.96 10.20 14.77
N ILE A 133 6.17 9.61 15.94
CA ILE A 133 7.50 9.49 16.55
C ILE A 133 8.34 8.38 15.93
N ARG A 134 7.74 7.27 15.49
CA ARG A 134 8.47 6.12 14.94
C ARG A 134 8.91 6.28 13.49
N LYS A 135 8.28 7.18 12.74
CA LYS A 135 8.53 7.35 11.30
C LYS A 135 9.93 7.88 10.99
N PHE A 136 10.41 8.83 11.78
CA PHE A 136 11.70 9.50 11.53
C PHE A 136 12.91 8.63 11.89
N ASP A 137 12.77 7.71 12.85
CA ASP A 137 13.86 6.82 13.24
C ASP A 137 14.13 5.74 12.18
N GLU A 138 13.10 5.30 11.44
CA GLU A 138 13.23 4.28 10.40
C GLU A 138 13.64 4.85 9.03
N LEU A 139 13.45 6.15 8.77
CA LEU A 139 13.84 6.81 7.52
C LEU A 139 15.37 6.84 7.31
N LYS A 140 16.16 6.74 8.38
CA LYS A 140 17.64 6.73 8.32
C LYS A 140 18.22 5.47 7.65
N LEU A 141 17.41 4.44 7.39
CA LEU A 141 17.87 3.15 6.88
C LEU A 141 17.56 2.88 5.40
N ILE A 142 16.89 3.79 4.71
CA ILE A 142 16.54 3.59 3.30
C ILE A 142 17.60 4.27 2.44
N GLN A 143 18.66 3.52 2.11
CA GLN A 143 19.57 3.87 1.03
C GLN A 143 18.88 3.53 -0.30
N ASN A 144 18.50 4.57 -1.04
CA ASN A 144 18.02 4.41 -2.41
C ASN A 144 19.15 3.92 -3.31
N HIS A 145 19.20 2.62 -3.57
CA HIS A 145 20.14 2.01 -4.52
C HIS A 145 19.60 1.95 -5.95
N ASN A 146 18.60 2.76 -6.29
CA ASN A 146 18.17 2.84 -7.68
C ASN A 146 19.07 3.86 -8.41
N SER A 147 19.84 3.35 -9.38
CA SER A 147 20.70 4.09 -10.31
C SER A 147 19.90 4.95 -11.30
N ASN A 148 18.83 5.57 -10.87
CA ASN A 148 18.06 6.48 -11.71
C ASN A 148 18.75 7.85 -11.75
N VAL A 149 18.79 8.45 -12.94
CA VAL A 149 19.36 9.78 -13.20
C VAL A 149 18.63 10.88 -12.40
N SER A 150 17.41 10.60 -11.93
CA SER A 150 16.60 11.47 -11.09
C SER A 150 15.87 10.68 -10.01
N SER A 151 15.67 11.28 -8.83
CA SER A 151 14.89 10.70 -7.74
C SER A 151 14.00 11.76 -7.10
N PHE A 152 12.87 11.32 -6.54
CA PHE A 152 11.99 12.18 -5.76
C PHE A 152 12.50 12.26 -4.32
N LEU A 153 12.56 13.48 -3.79
CA LEU A 153 12.86 13.74 -2.38
C LEU A 153 11.63 14.35 -1.73
N THR A 154 11.09 13.67 -0.71
CA THR A 154 10.03 14.24 0.12
C THR A 154 10.62 15.28 1.04
N ILE A 155 10.24 16.54 0.86
CA ILE A 155 10.72 17.69 1.65
C ILE A 155 9.73 18.10 2.73
N GLN A 156 8.46 17.68 2.63
CA GLN A 156 7.41 17.96 3.59
C GLN A 156 6.36 16.85 3.60
N GLU A 157 5.94 16.45 4.79
CA GLU A 157 4.79 15.58 5.01
C GLU A 157 3.88 16.22 6.07
N GLY A 158 2.57 16.21 5.78
CA GLY A 158 1.59 16.92 6.59
C GLY A 158 1.51 18.42 6.26
N CYS A 159 0.43 19.04 6.67
CA CYS A 159 0.15 20.44 6.41
C CYS A 159 -0.87 20.97 7.42
N ASP A 160 -0.62 22.13 7.99
CA ASP A 160 -1.54 22.80 8.91
C ASP A 160 -2.57 23.69 8.21
N LYS A 161 -2.63 23.66 6.88
CA LYS A 161 -3.59 24.45 6.08
C LYS A 161 -4.83 23.62 5.77
N PHE A 162 -5.96 24.01 6.32
CA PHE A 162 -7.27 23.34 6.14
C PHE A 162 -7.92 23.71 4.80
N CYS A 163 -7.34 23.28 3.68
CA CYS A 163 -7.93 23.51 2.36
C CYS A 163 -9.13 22.58 2.13
N LYS A 164 -10.25 23.12 1.61
CA LYS A 164 -11.52 22.39 1.43
C LYS A 164 -11.41 21.13 0.55
N PHE A 165 -10.43 21.05 -0.33
CA PHE A 165 -10.23 19.92 -1.25
C PHE A 165 -9.15 18.92 -0.75
N CYS A 166 -8.51 19.18 0.37
CA CYS A 166 -7.39 18.40 0.86
C CYS A 166 -7.84 17.44 1.97
N VAL A 167 -7.38 16.20 1.90
CA VAL A 167 -7.64 15.13 2.88
C VAL A 167 -6.43 14.80 3.77
N VAL A 168 -5.37 15.59 3.65
CA VAL A 168 -4.12 15.42 4.41
C VAL A 168 -4.20 16.21 5.72
#